data_b42598fa4537bed5c7af7fb6732197e0
#
_entry.id   b42598fa4537bed5c7af7fb6732197e0
#
_cell.length_a   1.000
_cell.length_b   1.000
_cell.length_c   1.000
_cell.angle_alpha   90.00
_cell.angle_beta   90.00
_cell.angle_gamma   90.00
#
_symmetry.space_group_name_H-M   'P 1'
#
loop_
_entity.id
_entity.type
_entity.pdbx_description
1 polymer ?
#
loop_
_entity_poly.entity_id
_entity_poly.type
_entity_poly.pdbx_seq_one_letter_code
_entity_poly.pdbx_strand_id
1 'polypeptide(L)'
;QRIPIMPMGVWKSRIADKGSRNIFFVAVARSLGIPARIEPVARKIQYFKDNAWVDVDFEAAVQTTAKQGKVIASYQPIKALQDPKYYSHFTIAKVLPNGTLQTLNFERGGNVDMGLGDTWSGLLKKPLSMDEGNYMLVTGTRMANGSVLAEIEFFNVEADKTTPIQLEMRESKDEIQVI
;
A
#
# COMPACT_ATOMS: atom_id res chain seq x y z
N GLN A 1 -4.67 -1.65 -18.80
CA GLN A 1 -3.36 -1.61 -18.12
C GLN A 1 -2.27 -1.53 -19.17
N ARG A 2 -1.42 -0.50 -19.14
CA ARG A 2 -0.30 -0.40 -20.09
C ARG A 2 0.84 -1.30 -19.62
N ILE A 3 1.39 -2.09 -20.53
CA ILE A 3 2.56 -2.91 -20.25
C ILE A 3 3.79 -1.99 -20.13
N PRO A 4 4.56 -2.04 -19.04
CA PRO A 4 5.77 -1.23 -18.89
C PRO A 4 6.81 -1.55 -19.97
N ILE A 5 7.49 -0.53 -20.46
CA ILE A 5 8.61 -0.68 -21.38
C ILE A 5 9.81 -1.22 -20.60
N MET A 6 10.49 -2.22 -21.13
CA MET A 6 11.70 -2.76 -20.50
C MET A 6 12.80 -1.69 -20.38
N PRO A 7 13.69 -1.77 -19.38
CA PRO A 7 14.74 -0.77 -19.15
C PRO A 7 15.60 -0.48 -20.40
N MET A 8 15.98 -1.51 -21.14
CA MET A 8 16.73 -1.34 -22.39
C MET A 8 15.92 -0.63 -23.48
N GLY A 9 14.59 -0.84 -23.51
CA GLY A 9 13.69 -0.12 -24.42
C GLY A 9 13.63 1.36 -24.08
N VAL A 10 13.49 1.71 -22.80
CA VAL A 10 13.54 3.09 -22.31
C VAL A 10 14.86 3.76 -22.67
N TRP A 11 15.98 3.06 -22.46
CA TRP A 11 17.31 3.57 -22.79
C TRP A 11 17.46 3.89 -24.28
N LYS A 12 16.99 3.01 -25.15
CA LYS A 12 17.09 3.18 -26.60
C LYS A 12 16.13 4.24 -27.14
N SER A 13 14.88 4.22 -26.71
CA SER A 13 13.84 5.14 -27.22
C SER A 13 13.90 6.53 -26.61
N ARG A 14 14.50 6.68 -25.41
CA ARG A 14 14.48 7.91 -24.61
C ARG A 14 13.07 8.38 -24.22
N ILE A 15 12.08 7.49 -24.29
CA ILE A 15 10.69 7.75 -23.96
C ILE A 15 10.24 6.73 -22.92
N ALA A 16 9.56 7.18 -21.89
CA ALA A 16 8.96 6.34 -20.87
C ALA A 16 7.71 7.00 -20.26
N ASP A 17 6.70 6.19 -19.98
CA ASP A 17 5.66 6.56 -19.02
C ASP A 17 6.22 6.52 -17.58
N LYS A 18 5.43 6.99 -16.61
CA LYS A 18 5.83 7.05 -15.20
C LYS A 18 6.28 5.68 -14.65
N GLY A 19 5.54 4.61 -14.97
CA GLY A 19 5.85 3.25 -14.50
C GLY A 19 7.16 2.73 -15.08
N SER A 20 7.33 2.86 -16.40
CA SER A 20 8.55 2.47 -17.11
C SER A 20 9.78 3.25 -16.65
N ARG A 21 9.64 4.56 -16.41
CA ARG A 21 10.69 5.41 -15.84
C ARG A 21 11.13 4.93 -14.46
N ASN A 22 10.18 4.57 -13.62
CA ASN A 22 10.45 4.09 -12.26
C ASN A 22 11.25 2.77 -12.29
N ILE A 23 10.81 1.82 -13.12
CA ILE A 23 11.52 0.54 -13.30
C ILE A 23 12.92 0.78 -13.88
N PHE A 24 13.05 1.67 -14.85
CA PHE A 24 14.31 2.04 -15.46
C PHE A 24 15.30 2.61 -14.44
N PHE A 25 14.86 3.55 -13.60
CA PHE A 25 15.68 4.12 -12.53
C PHE A 25 16.23 3.04 -11.60
N VAL A 26 15.36 2.15 -11.11
CA VAL A 26 15.78 1.07 -10.21
C VAL A 26 16.77 0.13 -10.89
N ALA A 27 16.56 -0.20 -12.17
CA ALA A 27 17.47 -1.04 -12.92
C ALA A 27 18.85 -0.40 -13.08
N VAL A 28 18.90 0.89 -13.43
CA VAL A 28 20.17 1.65 -13.57
C VAL A 28 20.89 1.76 -12.23
N ALA A 29 20.19 2.17 -11.16
CA ALA A 29 20.78 2.28 -9.84
C ALA A 29 21.44 0.95 -9.40
N ARG A 30 20.71 -0.16 -9.56
CA ARG A 30 21.22 -1.50 -9.21
C ARG A 30 22.41 -1.93 -10.07
N SER A 31 22.43 -1.58 -11.36
CA SER A 31 23.57 -1.87 -12.24
C SER A 31 24.84 -1.09 -11.84
N LEU A 32 24.68 0.01 -11.14
CA LEU A 32 25.77 0.81 -10.57
C LEU A 32 26.11 0.43 -9.11
N GLY A 33 25.54 -0.67 -8.58
CA GLY A 33 25.79 -1.12 -7.22
C GLY A 33 25.03 -0.32 -6.15
N ILE A 34 24.13 0.58 -6.53
CA ILE A 34 23.31 1.35 -5.60
C ILE A 34 22.03 0.56 -5.29
N PRO A 35 21.77 0.15 -4.03
CA PRO A 35 20.51 -0.49 -3.69
C PRO A 35 19.35 0.47 -3.97
N ALA A 36 18.38 0.02 -4.77
CA ALA A 36 17.20 0.79 -5.12
C ALA A 36 15.98 -0.10 -5.22
N ARG A 37 14.80 0.46 -4.98
CA ARG A 37 13.53 -0.27 -5.00
C ARG A 37 12.35 0.61 -5.39
N ILE A 38 11.28 -0.02 -5.82
CA ILE A 38 9.94 0.55 -5.74
C ILE A 38 9.38 0.06 -4.40
N GLU A 39 9.15 0.98 -3.49
CA GLU A 39 8.62 0.69 -2.17
C GLU A 39 7.21 0.06 -2.33
N PRO A 40 6.93 -1.11 -1.71
CA PRO A 40 5.73 -1.88 -2.06
C PRO A 40 4.42 -1.25 -1.60
N VAL A 41 4.42 -0.46 -0.54
CA VAL A 41 3.19 0.08 0.06
C VAL A 41 2.71 1.34 -0.67
N ALA A 42 3.52 2.39 -0.69
CA ALA A 42 3.20 3.66 -1.33
C ALA A 42 3.66 3.75 -2.80
N ARG A 43 4.32 2.70 -3.32
CA ARG A 43 4.85 2.63 -4.69
C ARG A 43 5.84 3.73 -5.02
N LYS A 44 6.51 4.26 -4.01
CA LYS A 44 7.58 5.26 -4.18
C LYS A 44 8.84 4.62 -4.70
N ILE A 45 9.61 5.39 -5.46
CA ILE A 45 10.95 5.00 -5.87
C ILE A 45 11.89 5.39 -4.75
N GLN A 46 12.77 4.48 -4.37
CA GLN A 46 13.75 4.73 -3.31
C GLN A 46 15.12 4.19 -3.71
N TYR A 47 16.17 4.87 -3.26
CA TYR A 47 17.55 4.35 -3.24
C TYR A 47 18.11 4.42 -1.83
N PHE A 48 19.09 3.56 -1.53
CA PHE A 48 19.71 3.49 -0.21
C PHE A 48 20.96 4.35 -0.18
N LYS A 49 21.01 5.29 0.74
CA LYS A 49 22.14 6.19 0.96
C LYS A 49 22.25 6.54 2.43
N ASP A 50 23.47 6.63 2.95
CA ASP A 50 23.75 7.05 4.33
C ASP A 50 22.92 6.29 5.37
N ASN A 51 22.82 4.96 5.19
CA ASN A 51 22.07 4.03 6.03
C ASN A 51 20.54 4.30 6.08
N ALA A 52 19.97 4.98 5.09
CA ALA A 52 18.56 5.29 4.99
C ALA A 52 18.02 5.11 3.56
N TRP A 53 16.70 4.83 3.45
CA TRP A 53 16.01 4.86 2.18
C TRP A 53 15.58 6.29 1.84
N VAL A 54 16.03 6.80 0.72
CA VAL A 54 15.74 8.14 0.21
C VAL A 54 14.73 8.05 -0.91
N ASP A 55 13.64 8.82 -0.81
CA ASP A 55 12.64 8.91 -1.87
C ASP A 55 13.20 9.64 -3.10
N VAL A 56 12.86 9.15 -4.29
CA VAL A 56 13.17 9.79 -5.57
C VAL A 56 11.88 10.34 -6.15
N ASP A 57 11.84 11.67 -6.25
CA ASP A 57 10.81 12.37 -7.00
C ASP A 57 11.45 13.07 -8.20
N PHE A 58 11.08 12.63 -9.41
CA PHE A 58 11.63 13.25 -10.64
C PHE A 58 11.05 14.64 -10.93
N GLU A 59 10.03 15.03 -10.23
CA GLU A 59 9.32 16.30 -10.41
C GLU A 59 9.66 17.32 -9.31
N ALA A 60 10.23 16.84 -8.21
CA ALA A 60 10.64 17.70 -7.09
C ALA A 60 12.06 18.25 -7.28
N ALA A 61 12.24 19.50 -6.94
CA ALA A 61 13.56 20.16 -6.96
C ALA A 61 14.50 19.68 -5.83
N VAL A 62 13.95 19.07 -4.78
CA VAL A 62 14.67 18.57 -3.60
C VAL A 62 14.21 17.16 -3.25
N GLN A 63 15.16 16.26 -3.06
CA GLN A 63 14.88 14.91 -2.56
C GLN A 63 14.71 14.94 -1.04
N THR A 64 13.58 14.45 -0.55
CA THR A 64 13.31 14.35 0.89
C THR A 64 13.38 12.90 1.36
N THR A 65 13.98 12.68 2.52
CA THR A 65 13.89 11.40 3.22
C THR A 65 12.48 11.27 3.77
N ALA A 66 11.78 10.20 3.40
CA ALA A 66 10.45 9.95 3.94
C ALA A 66 10.53 9.61 5.42
N LYS A 67 9.89 10.41 6.26
CA LYS A 67 9.67 10.05 7.66
C LYS A 67 8.67 8.92 7.74
N GLN A 68 8.90 7.95 8.59
CA GLN A 68 8.06 6.77 8.73
C GLN A 68 7.67 6.54 10.19
N GLY A 69 6.43 6.13 10.39
CA GLY A 69 5.94 5.53 11.62
C GLY A 69 5.58 4.06 11.38
N LYS A 70 4.92 3.47 12.35
CA LYS A 70 4.43 2.09 12.28
C LYS A 70 2.92 2.07 12.49
N VAL A 71 2.25 1.12 11.84
CA VAL A 71 0.83 0.85 12.05
C VAL A 71 0.67 -0.60 12.46
N ILE A 72 -0.15 -0.85 13.45
CA ILE A 72 -0.55 -2.20 13.89
C ILE A 72 -2.08 -2.25 13.95
N ALA A 73 -2.68 -3.28 13.38
CA ALA A 73 -4.12 -3.44 13.41
C ALA A 73 -4.54 -4.58 14.34
N SER A 74 -5.54 -4.32 15.17
CA SER A 74 -6.30 -5.35 15.88
C SER A 74 -7.52 -5.75 15.06
N TYR A 75 -7.94 -7.00 15.22
CA TYR A 75 -9.17 -7.55 14.66
C TYR A 75 -9.79 -8.56 15.60
N GLN A 76 -11.09 -8.46 15.81
CA GLN A 76 -11.86 -9.48 16.51
C GLN A 76 -12.60 -10.33 15.48
N PRO A 77 -12.23 -11.63 15.34
CA PRO A 77 -12.87 -12.51 14.36
C PRO A 77 -14.37 -12.61 14.56
N ILE A 78 -15.12 -12.46 13.49
CA ILE A 78 -16.55 -12.74 13.44
C ILE A 78 -16.77 -14.17 12.90
N LYS A 79 -17.97 -14.74 13.11
CA LYS A 79 -18.27 -16.13 12.73
C LYS A 79 -18.01 -16.38 11.24
N ALA A 80 -18.38 -15.43 10.38
CA ALA A 80 -18.26 -15.54 8.93
C ALA A 80 -16.87 -15.23 8.40
N LEU A 81 -16.03 -14.50 9.17
CA LEU A 81 -14.75 -14.01 8.69
C LEU A 81 -13.70 -14.10 9.80
N GLN A 82 -12.75 -15.02 9.65
CA GLN A 82 -11.69 -15.27 10.64
C GLN A 82 -10.45 -14.41 10.41
N ASP A 83 -10.08 -14.16 9.16
CA ASP A 83 -8.89 -13.40 8.78
C ASP A 83 -9.20 -12.55 7.54
N PRO A 84 -9.56 -11.27 7.71
CA PRO A 84 -9.92 -10.40 6.61
C PRO A 84 -8.77 -10.20 5.63
N LYS A 85 -9.09 -10.14 4.33
CA LYS A 85 -8.14 -9.98 3.24
C LYS A 85 -8.14 -8.55 2.72
N TYR A 86 -6.96 -8.04 2.41
CA TYR A 86 -6.79 -6.76 1.77
C TYR A 86 -7.46 -6.75 0.39
N TYR A 87 -8.00 -5.65 -0.05
CA TYR A 87 -8.87 -5.44 -1.21
C TYR A 87 -10.25 -6.09 -1.14
N SER A 88 -10.40 -7.24 -0.49
CA SER A 88 -11.69 -7.92 -0.39
C SER A 88 -12.53 -7.41 0.76
N HIS A 89 -11.91 -7.22 1.92
CA HIS A 89 -12.59 -6.89 3.16
C HIS A 89 -12.13 -5.56 3.76
N PHE A 90 -10.91 -5.12 3.45
CA PHE A 90 -10.43 -3.81 3.86
C PHE A 90 -9.43 -3.23 2.86
N THR A 91 -9.32 -1.90 2.88
CA THR A 91 -8.32 -1.15 2.13
C THR A 91 -7.81 0.02 2.96
N ILE A 92 -6.56 0.41 2.72
CA ILE A 92 -5.97 1.61 3.31
C ILE A 92 -5.55 2.53 2.18
N ALA A 93 -5.90 3.81 2.28
CA ALA A 93 -5.49 4.83 1.34
C ALA A 93 -4.80 6.00 2.07
N LYS A 94 -3.71 6.50 1.51
CA LYS A 94 -3.08 7.74 1.97
C LYS A 94 -3.88 8.93 1.45
N VAL A 95 -4.20 9.87 2.33
CA VAL A 95 -4.82 11.14 1.97
C VAL A 95 -3.71 12.10 1.57
N LEU A 96 -3.67 12.49 0.31
CA LEU A 96 -2.67 13.42 -0.20
C LEU A 96 -3.04 14.86 0.13
N PRO A 97 -2.07 15.82 0.12
CA PRO A 97 -2.34 17.22 0.46
C PRO A 97 -3.42 17.89 -0.40
N ASN A 98 -3.63 17.42 -1.62
CA ASN A 98 -4.67 17.89 -2.52
C ASN A 98 -6.04 17.23 -2.29
N GLY A 99 -6.17 16.42 -1.22
CA GLY A 99 -7.41 15.70 -0.87
C GLY A 99 -7.65 14.41 -1.68
N THR A 100 -6.79 14.06 -2.63
CA THR A 100 -6.94 12.79 -3.36
C THR A 100 -6.50 11.60 -2.51
N LEU A 101 -7.10 10.45 -2.77
CA LEU A 101 -6.81 9.20 -2.09
C LEU A 101 -5.87 8.34 -2.93
N GLN A 102 -4.78 7.91 -2.33
CA GLN A 102 -3.86 6.95 -2.92
C GLN A 102 -3.98 5.62 -2.18
N THR A 103 -4.69 4.66 -2.76
CA THR A 103 -4.79 3.31 -2.19
C THR A 103 -3.43 2.67 -2.14
N LEU A 104 -3.09 2.11 -0.98
CA LEU A 104 -1.83 1.41 -0.77
C LEU A 104 -1.88 0.05 -1.48
N ASN A 105 -0.73 -0.42 -1.91
CA ASN A 105 -0.59 -1.73 -2.54
C ASN A 105 0.32 -2.60 -1.67
N PHE A 106 -0.24 -3.66 -1.13
CA PHE A 106 0.49 -4.63 -0.30
C PHE A 106 0.86 -5.91 -1.06
N GLU A 107 0.68 -5.96 -2.38
CA GLU A 107 1.11 -7.10 -3.18
C GLU A 107 2.64 -7.25 -3.10
N ARG A 108 3.10 -8.29 -2.43
CA ARG A 108 4.52 -8.65 -2.38
C ARG A 108 4.91 -9.29 -3.70
N GLY A 109 5.79 -8.62 -4.41
CA GLY A 109 6.24 -8.88 -5.76
C GLY A 109 6.24 -10.32 -6.25
N GLY A 110 5.58 -10.56 -7.37
CA GLY A 110 5.76 -11.72 -8.23
C GLY A 110 4.72 -12.83 -8.11
N ASN A 111 4.06 -13.02 -6.99
CA ASN A 111 2.87 -13.85 -6.92
C ASN A 111 1.64 -12.95 -7.00
N VAL A 112 1.13 -12.81 -8.21
CA VAL A 112 -0.22 -12.31 -8.42
C VAL A 112 -1.15 -13.40 -7.89
N ASP A 113 -1.44 -13.33 -6.60
CA ASP A 113 -2.55 -14.09 -6.04
C ASP A 113 -3.81 -13.46 -6.63
N MET A 114 -4.42 -14.18 -7.56
CA MET A 114 -5.52 -13.76 -8.43
C MET A 114 -6.70 -13.18 -7.63
N GLY A 115 -6.54 -11.98 -7.05
CA GLY A 115 -7.60 -11.23 -6.37
C GLY A 115 -7.83 -11.57 -4.91
N LEU A 116 -6.93 -12.28 -4.23
CA LEU A 116 -7.14 -12.65 -2.83
C LEU A 116 -6.50 -11.71 -1.81
N GLY A 117 -5.54 -10.86 -2.20
CA GLY A 117 -4.82 -9.96 -1.28
C GLY A 117 -4.18 -10.66 -0.08
N ASP A 118 -3.23 -10.01 0.57
CA ASP A 118 -2.67 -10.50 1.82
C ASP A 118 -3.71 -10.41 2.96
N THR A 119 -3.66 -11.33 3.94
CA THR A 119 -4.57 -11.32 5.08
C THR A 119 -4.14 -10.30 6.13
N TRP A 120 -5.09 -9.88 6.99
CA TRP A 120 -4.77 -9.03 8.14
C TRP A 120 -3.66 -9.63 9.00
N SER A 121 -3.73 -10.94 9.28
CA SER A 121 -2.71 -11.61 10.12
C SER A 121 -1.32 -11.60 9.48
N GLY A 122 -1.24 -11.63 8.16
CA GLY A 122 0.01 -11.52 7.40
C GLY A 122 0.57 -10.11 7.29
N LEU A 123 -0.31 -9.09 7.22
CA LEU A 123 0.08 -7.70 6.96
C LEU A 123 0.23 -6.85 8.21
N LEU A 124 -0.81 -6.79 9.04
CA LEU A 124 -1.02 -5.74 10.04
C LEU A 124 -1.09 -6.25 11.48
N LYS A 125 -1.07 -7.57 11.69
CA LYS A 125 -0.96 -8.16 13.04
C LYS A 125 0.38 -7.86 13.69
N LYS A 126 1.41 -7.53 12.89
CA LYS A 126 2.69 -7.01 13.33
C LYS A 126 2.85 -5.57 12.87
N PRO A 127 3.65 -4.74 13.58
CA PRO A 127 3.88 -3.37 13.16
C PRO A 127 4.42 -3.29 11.73
N LEU A 128 3.73 -2.54 10.87
CA LEU A 128 4.09 -2.27 9.48
C LEU A 128 4.58 -0.84 9.35
N SER A 129 5.75 -0.63 8.74
CA SER A 129 6.27 0.71 8.46
C SER A 129 5.47 1.38 7.36
N MET A 130 4.99 2.60 7.65
CA MET A 130 4.24 3.45 6.72
C MET A 130 4.77 4.88 6.81
N ASP A 131 4.67 5.63 5.71
CA ASP A 131 5.06 7.03 5.71
C ASP A 131 4.20 7.86 6.66
N GLU A 132 4.78 8.88 7.25
CA GLU A 132 4.05 9.91 7.99
C GLU A 132 2.93 10.53 7.15
N GLY A 133 1.77 10.75 7.75
CA GLY A 133 0.63 11.39 7.10
C GLY A 133 -0.74 10.87 7.52
N ASN A 134 -1.77 11.38 6.85
CA ASN A 134 -3.15 10.99 7.09
C ASN A 134 -3.57 9.84 6.19
N TYR A 135 -4.35 8.95 6.73
CA TYR A 135 -4.82 7.74 6.05
C TYR A 135 -6.30 7.52 6.28
N MET A 136 -6.91 6.81 5.35
CA MET A 136 -8.28 6.33 5.42
C MET A 136 -8.26 4.81 5.38
N LEU A 137 -8.86 4.18 6.38
CA LEU A 137 -9.20 2.77 6.42
C LEU A 137 -10.65 2.60 5.99
N VAL A 138 -10.89 1.70 5.06
CA VAL A 138 -12.24 1.25 4.72
C VAL A 138 -12.34 -0.23 4.98
N THR A 139 -13.30 -0.66 5.78
CA THR A 139 -13.65 -2.06 5.97
C THR A 139 -15.00 -2.34 5.35
N GLY A 140 -15.26 -3.58 4.95
CA GLY A 140 -16.53 -3.93 4.33
C GLY A 140 -16.84 -5.41 4.38
N THR A 141 -18.11 -5.71 4.72
CA THR A 141 -18.66 -7.05 4.69
C THR A 141 -19.75 -7.11 3.61
N ARG A 142 -19.63 -8.06 2.70
CA ARG A 142 -20.60 -8.25 1.63
C ARG A 142 -21.77 -9.12 2.12
N MET A 143 -22.97 -8.69 1.77
CA MET A 143 -24.22 -9.40 2.10
C MET A 143 -24.73 -10.22 0.91
N ALA A 144 -25.55 -11.22 1.17
CA ALA A 144 -26.11 -12.10 0.14
C ALA A 144 -26.97 -11.36 -0.90
N ASN A 145 -27.60 -10.26 -0.50
CA ASN A 145 -28.39 -9.40 -1.40
C ASN A 145 -27.53 -8.48 -2.29
N GLY A 146 -26.19 -8.53 -2.17
CA GLY A 146 -25.25 -7.72 -2.93
C GLY A 146 -24.88 -6.38 -2.28
N SER A 147 -25.52 -5.99 -1.16
CA SER A 147 -25.12 -4.80 -0.42
C SER A 147 -23.78 -5.01 0.32
N VAL A 148 -23.17 -3.91 0.76
CA VAL A 148 -21.94 -3.95 1.55
C VAL A 148 -22.15 -3.11 2.80
N LEU A 149 -21.90 -3.71 3.97
CA LEU A 149 -21.82 -2.98 5.24
C LEU A 149 -20.41 -2.46 5.37
N ALA A 150 -20.23 -1.17 5.09
CA ALA A 150 -18.92 -0.53 5.14
C ALA A 150 -18.75 0.32 6.40
N GLU A 151 -17.51 0.44 6.84
CA GLU A 151 -17.04 1.39 7.84
C GLU A 151 -15.86 2.17 7.29
N ILE A 152 -15.78 3.46 7.63
CA ILE A 152 -14.69 4.35 7.20
C ILE A 152 -14.10 5.00 8.44
N GLU A 153 -12.81 4.83 8.64
CA GLU A 153 -12.05 5.44 9.72
C GLU A 153 -10.88 6.24 9.14
N PHE A 154 -10.60 7.40 9.74
CA PHE A 154 -9.39 8.18 9.42
C PHE A 154 -8.41 8.10 10.58
N PHE A 155 -7.13 7.87 10.25
CA PHE A 155 -6.07 7.83 11.25
C PHE A 155 -4.81 8.56 10.75
N ASN A 156 -3.96 8.94 11.69
CA ASN A 156 -2.69 9.62 11.39
C ASN A 156 -1.51 8.72 11.76
N VAL A 157 -0.51 8.69 10.89
CA VAL A 157 0.78 8.04 11.14
C VAL A 157 1.80 9.12 11.42
N GLU A 158 2.36 9.12 12.64
CA GLU A 158 3.43 10.03 13.03
C GLU A 158 4.78 9.33 12.94
N ALA A 159 5.82 10.10 12.59
CA ALA A 159 7.18 9.58 12.53
C ALA A 159 7.60 8.96 13.87
N ASP A 160 8.32 7.83 13.79
CA ASP A 160 8.89 7.08 14.92
C ASP A 160 7.88 6.57 15.96
N LYS A 161 6.57 6.74 15.72
CA LYS A 161 5.50 6.24 16.59
C LYS A 161 4.80 5.02 15.99
N THR A 162 4.14 4.25 16.87
CA THR A 162 3.25 3.17 16.46
C THR A 162 1.80 3.60 16.66
N THR A 163 1.04 3.62 15.58
CA THR A 163 -0.39 3.94 15.55
C THR A 163 -1.20 2.64 15.60
N PRO A 164 -1.96 2.36 16.67
CA PRO A 164 -2.91 1.26 16.68
C PRO A 164 -4.16 1.66 15.89
N ILE A 165 -4.68 0.72 15.09
CA ILE A 165 -5.98 0.83 14.42
C ILE A 165 -6.79 -0.44 14.68
N GLN A 166 -8.10 -0.39 14.45
CA GLN A 166 -8.98 -1.54 14.60
C GLN A 166 -9.69 -1.83 13.28
N LEU A 167 -9.66 -3.10 12.86
CA LEU A 167 -10.50 -3.56 11.74
C LEU A 167 -11.87 -3.96 12.30
N GLU A 168 -12.89 -3.15 12.03
CA GLU A 168 -14.26 -3.45 12.40
C GLU A 168 -15.01 -4.01 11.19
N MET A 169 -15.52 -5.24 11.32
CA MET A 169 -16.37 -5.87 10.32
C MET A 169 -17.81 -5.85 10.82
N ARG A 170 -18.64 -5.03 10.17
CA ARG A 170 -20.04 -4.90 10.56
C ARG A 170 -20.82 -6.17 10.19
N GLU A 171 -21.66 -6.64 11.09
CA GLU A 171 -22.56 -7.77 10.89
C GLU A 171 -24.01 -7.29 10.83
N SER A 172 -24.82 -7.95 10.00
CA SER A 172 -26.28 -7.84 10.06
C SER A 172 -26.85 -9.07 10.71
N LYS A 173 -27.89 -8.89 11.52
CA LYS A 173 -28.65 -10.01 12.11
C LYS A 173 -29.70 -10.56 11.13
N ASP A 174 -30.08 -9.75 10.16
CA ASP A 174 -31.25 -10.00 9.29
C ASP A 174 -30.86 -10.56 7.93
N GLU A 175 -29.56 -10.57 7.59
CA GLU A 175 -29.08 -10.97 6.28
C GLU A 175 -27.84 -11.88 6.35
N ILE A 176 -27.76 -12.83 5.41
CA ILE A 176 -26.61 -13.73 5.29
C ILE A 176 -25.43 -12.98 4.72
N GLN A 177 -24.28 -13.09 5.37
CA GLN A 177 -23.01 -12.56 4.87
C GLN A 177 -22.41 -13.57 3.88
N VAL A 178 -21.81 -13.02 2.81
CA VAL A 178 -21.07 -13.79 1.80
C VAL A 178 -19.60 -13.41 1.90
N ILE A 179 -18.74 -14.40 1.99
CA ILE A 179 -17.28 -14.24 2.10
C ILE A 179 -16.64 -14.30 0.73
#